data_4dfe75aba5b033a4f1d2b53e97e5564a
#
_entry.id   4dfe75aba5b033a4f1d2b53e97e5564a
#
_cell.length_a   1.000
_cell.length_b   1.000
_cell.length_c   1.000
_cell.angle_alpha   90.00
_cell.angle_beta   90.00
_cell.angle_gamma   90.00
#
_symmetry.space_group_name_H-M   'P 1'
#
loop_
_entity.id
_entity.type
_entity.pdbx_description
1 polymer ?
#
loop_
_entity_poly.entity_id
_entity_poly.type
_entity_poly.pdbx_seq_one_letter_code
_entity_poly.pdbx_strand_id
1 'polypeptide(L)'
;ISDYYIRDGHLISTFRDDCIYHRPSVDISMTYKPSGSLNMKVSGQWVEHLVRGGAEHRNLSAFSGTAMINYYVRDFSFGASIASPSRDLIDSQISRKTFWRYQLSAMWNHGNWAIEANANNLFMMKNNIVDELSASYYSFKQIDQSRSYNQYANLKIVYSFDYGKKTSKSPDYKHQNSESAILK
;
A
#
# COMPACT_ATOMS: atom_id res chain seq x y z
N ILE A 1 -12.67 -2.51 20.66
CA ILE A 1 -11.22 -2.36 20.64
C ILE A 1 -10.63 -3.40 21.60
N SER A 2 -9.57 -4.11 21.18
CA SER A 2 -8.89 -5.06 22.06
C SER A 2 -8.10 -4.32 23.12
N ASP A 3 -8.12 -4.85 24.32
CA ASP A 3 -7.36 -4.37 25.47
C ASP A 3 -6.55 -5.54 26.06
N TYR A 4 -5.41 -5.22 26.64
CA TYR A 4 -4.50 -6.20 27.20
C TYR A 4 -4.17 -5.84 28.63
N TYR A 5 -4.30 -6.78 29.53
CA TYR A 5 -3.94 -6.62 30.93
C TYR A 5 -3.29 -7.88 31.50
N ILE A 6 -2.58 -7.74 32.60
CA ILE A 6 -1.94 -8.87 33.27
C ILE A 6 -2.79 -9.25 34.48
N ARG A 7 -3.17 -10.53 34.57
CA ARG A 7 -3.82 -11.11 35.72
C ARG A 7 -3.12 -12.42 36.08
N ASP A 8 -2.74 -12.55 37.34
CA ASP A 8 -2.04 -13.73 37.88
C ASP A 8 -0.78 -14.13 37.08
N GLY A 9 -0.05 -13.11 36.55
CA GLY A 9 1.14 -13.33 35.72
C GLY A 9 0.87 -13.71 34.26
N HIS A 10 -0.39 -13.78 33.85
CA HIS A 10 -0.79 -14.09 32.48
C HIS A 10 -1.27 -12.85 31.75
N LEU A 11 -0.84 -12.71 30.49
CA LEU A 11 -1.36 -11.69 29.58
C LEU A 11 -2.74 -12.10 29.09
N ILE A 12 -3.74 -11.29 29.39
CA ILE A 12 -5.13 -11.51 28.98
C ILE A 12 -5.50 -10.47 27.94
N SER A 13 -6.07 -10.92 26.82
CA SER A 13 -6.69 -10.07 25.82
C SER A 13 -8.21 -10.06 26.04
N THR A 14 -8.80 -8.89 26.01
CA THR A 14 -10.24 -8.70 26.12
C THR A 14 -10.70 -7.64 25.14
N PHE A 15 -12.01 -7.52 24.95
CA PHE A 15 -12.60 -6.44 24.17
C PHE A 15 -13.23 -5.41 25.10
N ARG A 16 -12.99 -4.13 24.77
CA ARG A 16 -13.59 -2.99 25.48
C ARG A 16 -14.49 -2.22 24.53
N ASP A 17 -15.62 -1.79 25.00
CA ASP A 17 -16.60 -0.95 24.31
C ASP A 17 -16.60 0.51 24.80
N ASP A 18 -15.86 0.80 25.88
CA ASP A 18 -15.72 2.12 26.48
C ASP A 18 -14.61 2.99 25.83
N CYS A 19 -13.99 2.50 24.75
CA CYS A 19 -12.95 3.20 24.04
C CYS A 19 -13.48 3.92 22.79
N ILE A 20 -13.10 5.17 22.63
CA ILE A 20 -13.37 5.99 21.45
C ILE A 20 -12.10 6.11 20.64
N TYR A 21 -12.18 5.77 19.35
CA TYR A 21 -11.08 5.90 18.41
C TYR A 21 -11.41 6.96 17.34
N HIS A 22 -10.57 7.95 17.23
CA HIS A 22 -10.61 8.95 16.17
C HIS A 22 -9.36 8.82 15.30
N ARG A 23 -9.54 8.94 13.99
CA ARG A 23 -8.46 8.86 13.01
C ARG A 23 -8.57 10.01 11.99
N PRO A 24 -8.32 11.27 12.39
CA PRO A 24 -8.20 12.33 11.42
C PRO A 24 -7.01 12.09 10.48
N SER A 25 -7.19 12.39 9.20
CA SER A 25 -6.14 12.26 8.19
C SER A 25 -6.18 13.43 7.21
N VAL A 26 -5.01 13.75 6.69
CA VAL A 26 -4.83 14.71 5.60
C VAL A 26 -4.04 14.02 4.50
N ASP A 27 -4.62 14.02 3.29
CA ASP A 27 -4.02 13.45 2.09
C ASP A 27 -3.71 14.57 1.09
N ILE A 28 -2.47 14.62 0.62
CA ILE A 28 -2.03 15.56 -0.40
C ILE A 28 -1.47 14.77 -1.57
N SER A 29 -1.89 15.08 -2.78
CA SER A 29 -1.33 14.46 -3.98
C SER A 29 -1.11 15.50 -5.08
N MET A 30 -0.01 15.34 -5.79
CA MET A 30 0.35 16.14 -6.95
C MET A 30 0.67 15.22 -8.13
N THR A 31 0.10 15.54 -9.27
CA THR A 31 0.41 14.85 -10.53
C THR A 31 1.04 15.87 -11.47
N TYR A 32 2.17 15.52 -12.05
CA TYR A 32 2.89 16.34 -13.01
C TYR A 32 3.10 15.57 -14.31
N LYS A 33 2.64 16.16 -15.43
CA LYS A 33 2.70 15.58 -16.77
C LYS A 33 3.37 16.58 -17.71
N PRO A 34 4.71 16.63 -17.75
CA PRO A 34 5.42 17.60 -18.61
C PRO A 34 5.27 17.29 -20.10
N SER A 35 4.94 16.05 -20.44
CA SER A 35 4.70 15.60 -21.81
C SER A 35 3.66 14.49 -21.84
N GLY A 36 3.18 14.13 -23.02
CA GLY A 36 2.31 12.94 -23.20
C GLY A 36 3.01 11.63 -22.84
N SER A 37 4.33 11.63 -22.83
CA SER A 37 5.15 10.45 -22.57
C SER A 37 5.56 10.28 -21.10
N LEU A 38 5.44 11.29 -20.27
CA LEU A 38 5.91 11.26 -18.88
C LEU A 38 4.80 11.66 -17.91
N ASN A 39 4.54 10.79 -16.95
CA ASN A 39 3.58 11.03 -15.88
C ASN A 39 4.25 10.74 -14.52
N MET A 40 4.25 11.73 -13.65
CA MET A 40 4.81 11.63 -12.31
C MET A 40 3.71 11.95 -11.29
N LYS A 41 3.64 11.16 -10.23
CA LYS A 41 2.70 11.40 -9.12
C LYS A 41 3.44 11.26 -7.81
N VAL A 42 3.24 12.23 -6.93
CA VAL A 42 3.70 12.19 -5.54
C VAL A 42 2.50 12.38 -4.64
N SER A 43 2.40 11.58 -3.60
CA SER A 43 1.37 11.74 -2.58
C SER A 43 1.97 11.57 -1.20
N GLY A 44 1.40 12.31 -0.25
CA GLY A 44 1.71 12.23 1.16
C GLY A 44 0.42 12.13 1.96
N GLN A 45 0.44 11.34 3.01
CA GLN A 45 -0.64 11.19 3.96
C GLN A 45 -0.10 11.43 5.36
N TRP A 46 -0.78 12.28 6.09
CA TRP A 46 -0.62 12.41 7.53
C TRP A 46 -1.85 11.87 8.21
N VAL A 47 -1.65 11.05 9.24
CA VAL A 47 -2.72 10.42 10.01
C VAL A 47 -2.41 10.59 11.49
N GLU A 48 -3.40 10.93 12.27
CA GLU A 48 -3.32 10.92 13.72
C GLU A 48 -4.31 9.90 14.28
N HIS A 49 -3.82 9.01 15.13
CA HIS A 49 -4.63 8.03 15.83
C HIS A 49 -4.81 8.49 17.27
N LEU A 50 -6.05 8.74 17.66
CA LEU A 50 -6.44 9.20 18.98
C LEU A 50 -7.31 8.12 19.62
N VAL A 51 -6.77 7.41 20.60
CA VAL A 51 -7.52 6.45 21.42
C VAL A 51 -7.80 7.08 22.77
N ARG A 52 -9.06 7.14 23.13
CA ARG A 52 -9.53 7.66 24.42
C ARG A 52 -10.49 6.67 25.05
N GLY A 53 -10.38 6.46 26.34
CA GLY A 53 -11.26 5.59 27.12
C GLY A 53 -10.47 4.59 27.97
N GLY A 54 -11.08 4.17 29.07
CA GLY A 54 -10.42 3.32 30.05
C GLY A 54 -9.25 4.01 30.75
N ALA A 55 -8.26 3.24 31.14
CA ALA A 55 -7.06 3.72 31.83
C ALA A 55 -6.00 4.32 30.89
N GLU A 56 -6.17 4.22 29.58
CA GLU A 56 -5.13 4.57 28.63
C GLU A 56 -5.60 5.60 27.59
N HIS A 57 -4.77 6.62 27.42
CA HIS A 57 -4.88 7.57 26.32
C HIS A 57 -3.67 7.39 25.43
N ARG A 58 -3.89 7.12 24.16
CA ARG A 58 -2.81 6.97 23.19
C ARG A 58 -2.99 7.89 21.99
N ASN A 59 -1.93 8.60 21.68
CA ASN A 59 -1.82 9.41 20.48
C ASN A 59 -0.67 8.87 19.65
N LEU A 60 -0.92 8.59 18.38
CA LEU A 60 0.10 8.18 17.42
C LEU A 60 -0.06 9.01 16.15
N SER A 61 0.93 9.85 15.88
CA SER A 61 1.02 10.59 14.64
C SER A 61 1.90 9.82 13.65
N ALA A 62 1.43 9.66 12.43
CA ALA A 62 2.12 8.92 11.40
C ALA A 62 2.11 9.70 10.07
N PHE A 63 3.22 9.63 9.36
CA PHE A 63 3.36 10.17 8.02
C PHE A 63 3.77 9.05 7.07
N SER A 64 3.18 9.02 5.88
CA SER A 64 3.57 8.13 4.79
C SER A 64 3.52 8.88 3.46
N GLY A 65 4.30 8.40 2.50
CA GLY A 65 4.35 9.01 1.18
C GLY A 65 4.58 7.98 0.08
N THR A 66 4.12 8.31 -1.11
CA THR A 66 4.38 7.53 -2.31
C THR A 66 4.85 8.43 -3.44
N ALA A 67 5.76 7.93 -4.26
CA ALA A 67 6.14 8.56 -5.50
C ALA A 67 6.06 7.52 -6.63
N MET A 68 5.57 7.94 -7.78
CA MET A 68 5.41 7.11 -8.95
C MET A 68 5.82 7.89 -10.20
N ILE A 69 6.49 7.21 -11.12
CA ILE A 69 6.85 7.70 -12.43
C ILE A 69 6.46 6.66 -13.49
N ASN A 70 5.82 7.12 -14.56
CA ASN A 70 5.53 6.31 -15.73
C ASN A 70 6.08 7.02 -16.96
N TYR A 71 6.79 6.27 -17.79
CA TYR A 71 7.37 6.76 -19.04
C TYR A 71 6.92 5.89 -20.20
N TYR A 72 6.45 6.53 -21.25
CA TYR A 72 5.91 5.88 -22.45
C TYR A 72 6.73 6.30 -23.65
N VAL A 73 7.23 5.33 -24.39
CA VAL A 73 7.98 5.58 -25.62
C VAL A 73 7.67 4.51 -26.66
N ARG A 74 7.00 4.91 -27.74
CA ARG A 74 6.54 4.00 -28.78
C ARG A 74 5.75 2.82 -28.19
N ASP A 75 6.26 1.60 -28.39
CA ASP A 75 5.65 0.36 -27.95
C ASP A 75 6.01 0.00 -26.49
N PHE A 76 6.84 0.81 -25.82
CA PHE A 76 7.30 0.55 -24.47
C PHE A 76 6.63 1.46 -23.44
N SER A 77 6.34 0.89 -22.28
CA SER A 77 6.02 1.64 -21.07
C SER A 77 6.87 1.15 -19.91
N PHE A 78 7.37 2.09 -19.13
CA PHE A 78 8.18 1.84 -17.94
C PHE A 78 7.52 2.52 -16.76
N GLY A 79 7.43 1.80 -15.65
CA GLY A 79 6.90 2.31 -14.39
C GLY A 79 7.87 2.07 -13.25
N ALA A 80 7.97 3.05 -12.37
CA ALA A 80 8.64 2.90 -11.10
C ALA A 80 7.81 3.55 -10.01
N SER A 81 7.69 2.90 -8.88
CA SER A 81 7.04 3.47 -7.70
C SER A 81 7.82 3.15 -6.43
N ILE A 82 7.75 4.05 -5.47
CA ILE A 82 8.32 3.89 -4.14
C ILE A 82 7.31 4.36 -3.10
N ALA A 83 7.17 3.61 -2.02
CA ALA A 83 6.35 3.97 -0.87
C ALA A 83 7.20 3.97 0.40
N SER A 84 7.07 5.02 1.19
CA SER A 84 7.76 5.14 2.46
C SER A 84 7.21 4.13 3.49
N PRO A 85 7.96 3.82 4.55
CA PRO A 85 7.40 3.16 5.72
C PRO A 85 6.19 3.93 6.23
N SER A 86 5.18 3.19 6.67
CA SER A 86 4.03 3.73 7.38
C SER A 86 4.01 3.21 8.81
N ARG A 87 3.39 3.95 9.70
CA ARG A 87 3.07 3.51 11.05
C ARG A 87 1.57 3.61 11.24
N ASP A 88 0.97 2.54 11.74
CA ASP A 88 -0.48 2.48 11.95
C ASP A 88 -0.79 1.80 13.29
N LEU A 89 -1.93 2.08 13.88
CA LEU A 89 -2.45 1.31 15.01
C LEU A 89 -3.23 0.11 14.45
N ILE A 90 -2.77 -1.10 14.78
CA ILE A 90 -3.52 -2.32 14.47
C ILE A 90 -4.59 -2.51 15.53
N ASP A 91 -4.26 -2.09 16.75
CA ASP A 91 -5.10 -2.18 17.94
C ASP A 91 -4.87 -0.97 18.84
N SER A 92 -5.66 -0.79 19.89
CA SER A 92 -5.54 0.33 20.83
C SER A 92 -4.12 0.51 21.37
N GLN A 93 -3.43 -0.59 21.60
CA GLN A 93 -2.11 -0.62 22.21
C GLN A 93 -0.99 -1.06 21.27
N ILE A 94 -1.31 -1.64 20.10
CA ILE A 94 -0.34 -2.18 19.16
C ILE A 94 -0.18 -1.24 17.97
N SER A 95 1.03 -0.74 17.75
CA SER A 95 1.40 -0.03 16.54
C SER A 95 2.24 -0.91 15.64
N ARG A 96 1.96 -0.87 14.34
CA ARG A 96 2.71 -1.55 13.30
C ARG A 96 3.47 -0.55 12.46
N LYS A 97 4.78 -0.77 12.32
CA LYS A 97 5.63 -0.03 11.39
C LYS A 97 5.99 -0.94 10.22
N THR A 98 5.74 -0.45 9.00
CA THR A 98 6.10 -1.13 7.75
C THR A 98 7.48 -0.68 7.27
N PHE A 99 7.93 -1.24 6.15
CA PHE A 99 9.22 -0.93 5.51
C PHE A 99 9.02 -0.20 4.18
N TRP A 100 10.09 0.29 3.59
CA TRP A 100 10.10 0.84 2.24
C TRP A 100 9.67 -0.20 1.22
N ARG A 101 8.83 0.17 0.29
CA ARG A 101 8.41 -0.68 -0.82
C ARG A 101 8.69 0.02 -2.12
N TYR A 102 9.23 -0.70 -3.09
CA TYR A 102 9.36 -0.18 -4.45
C TYR A 102 8.94 -1.25 -5.45
N GLN A 103 8.44 -0.78 -6.56
CA GLN A 103 8.02 -1.61 -7.68
C GLN A 103 8.58 -1.02 -8.96
N LEU A 104 9.06 -1.89 -9.82
CA LEU A 104 9.48 -1.57 -11.18
C LEU A 104 8.61 -2.37 -12.16
N SER A 105 8.23 -1.76 -13.25
CA SER A 105 7.49 -2.42 -14.32
C SER A 105 8.02 -1.98 -15.68
N ALA A 106 8.00 -2.91 -16.62
CA ALA A 106 8.28 -2.65 -18.01
C ALA A 106 7.28 -3.44 -18.86
N MET A 107 6.71 -2.81 -19.86
CA MET A 107 5.79 -3.44 -20.79
C MET A 107 6.17 -3.07 -22.22
N TRP A 108 6.12 -4.05 -23.10
CA TRP A 108 6.27 -3.88 -24.53
C TRP A 108 5.06 -4.48 -25.25
N ASN A 109 4.46 -3.69 -26.14
CA ASN A 109 3.32 -4.08 -26.96
C ASN A 109 3.64 -3.80 -28.42
N HIS A 110 3.68 -4.84 -29.24
CA HIS A 110 3.91 -4.69 -30.67
C HIS A 110 3.10 -5.73 -31.46
N GLY A 111 2.23 -5.24 -32.35
CA GLY A 111 1.34 -6.11 -33.09
C GLY A 111 0.50 -7.01 -32.17
N ASN A 112 0.67 -8.31 -32.31
CA ASN A 112 -0.06 -9.31 -31.52
C ASN A 112 0.68 -9.74 -30.23
N TRP A 113 1.85 -9.16 -29.96
CA TRP A 113 2.65 -9.51 -28.80
C TRP A 113 2.53 -8.47 -27.69
N ALA A 114 2.40 -8.95 -26.45
CA ALA A 114 2.56 -8.16 -25.25
C ALA A 114 3.51 -8.89 -24.29
N ILE A 115 4.54 -8.17 -23.85
CA ILE A 115 5.49 -8.67 -22.83
C ILE A 115 5.46 -7.70 -21.67
N GLU A 116 5.22 -8.24 -20.48
CA GLU A 116 5.15 -7.47 -19.22
C GLU A 116 6.12 -8.07 -18.22
N ALA A 117 6.99 -7.25 -17.67
CA ALA A 117 7.90 -7.59 -16.59
C ALA A 117 7.61 -6.70 -15.37
N ASN A 118 7.45 -7.32 -14.21
CA ASN A 118 7.24 -6.63 -12.95
C ASN A 118 8.23 -7.14 -11.90
N ALA A 119 8.70 -6.24 -11.07
CA ALA A 119 9.63 -6.54 -9.99
C ALA A 119 9.26 -5.75 -8.75
N ASN A 120 9.14 -6.43 -7.62
CA ASN A 120 8.88 -5.83 -6.32
C ASN A 120 10.06 -6.08 -5.38
N ASN A 121 10.56 -5.03 -4.77
CA ASN A 121 11.58 -5.07 -3.70
C ASN A 121 12.78 -5.97 -3.96
N LEU A 122 13.18 -6.21 -5.23
CA LEU A 122 14.18 -7.21 -5.61
C LEU A 122 15.51 -7.11 -4.85
N PHE A 123 15.91 -5.90 -4.48
CA PHE A 123 17.22 -5.63 -3.87
C PHE A 123 17.13 -5.37 -2.37
N MET A 124 15.93 -5.43 -1.77
CA MET A 124 15.77 -5.23 -0.34
C MET A 124 16.08 -6.51 0.44
N MET A 125 17.19 -6.53 1.14
CA MET A 125 17.61 -7.70 1.92
C MET A 125 16.84 -7.88 3.24
N LYS A 126 16.21 -6.84 3.77
CA LYS A 126 15.50 -6.88 5.06
C LYS A 126 14.18 -6.13 4.97
N ASN A 127 13.10 -6.87 4.98
CA ASN A 127 11.73 -6.35 5.06
C ASN A 127 11.21 -6.61 6.47
N ASN A 128 11.40 -5.64 7.36
CA ASN A 128 11.00 -5.79 8.74
C ASN A 128 9.64 -5.12 8.95
N ILE A 129 8.66 -5.88 9.38
CA ILE A 129 7.44 -5.38 9.99
C ILE A 129 7.69 -5.38 11.50
N VAL A 130 7.49 -4.25 12.14
CA VAL A 130 7.73 -4.08 13.56
C VAL A 130 6.41 -3.78 14.24
N ASP A 131 5.97 -4.70 15.09
CA ASP A 131 4.83 -4.53 15.97
C ASP A 131 5.33 -4.15 17.37
N GLU A 132 4.87 -3.01 17.85
CA GLU A 132 5.21 -2.51 19.18
C GLU A 132 3.93 -2.37 19.99
N LEU A 133 3.85 -3.11 21.09
CA LEU A 133 2.83 -2.95 22.09
C LEU A 133 3.44 -2.15 23.25
N SER A 134 2.75 -1.09 23.64
CA SER A 134 3.15 -0.25 24.75
C SER A 134 1.94 -0.03 25.63
N ALA A 135 1.95 -0.62 26.81
CA ALA A 135 0.96 -0.46 27.85
C ALA A 135 1.63 0.07 29.12
N SER A 136 0.82 0.55 30.08
CA SER A 136 1.32 1.15 31.31
C SER A 136 2.18 0.22 32.18
N TYR A 137 1.96 -1.10 32.05
CA TYR A 137 2.61 -2.11 32.88
C TYR A 137 3.60 -3.01 32.16
N TYR A 138 3.62 -3.01 30.81
CA TYR A 138 4.53 -3.82 30.04
C TYR A 138 4.66 -3.31 28.60
N SER A 139 5.78 -3.63 27.96
CA SER A 139 6.02 -3.34 26.57
C SER A 139 6.54 -4.59 25.86
N PHE A 140 6.19 -4.72 24.61
CA PHE A 140 6.59 -5.85 23.78
C PHE A 140 6.90 -5.33 22.38
N LYS A 141 7.96 -5.89 21.78
CA LYS A 141 8.35 -5.59 20.42
C LYS A 141 8.58 -6.87 19.65
N GLN A 142 7.83 -7.05 18.58
CA GLN A 142 7.99 -8.15 17.65
C GLN A 142 8.55 -7.62 16.33
N ILE A 143 9.53 -8.31 15.79
CA ILE A 143 10.10 -7.99 14.49
C ILE A 143 9.92 -9.20 13.58
N ASP A 144 9.03 -9.06 12.61
CA ASP A 144 8.80 -10.07 11.60
C ASP A 144 9.65 -9.74 10.37
N GLN A 145 10.63 -10.61 10.09
CA GLN A 145 11.47 -10.53 8.90
C GLN A 145 10.94 -11.47 7.82
N SER A 146 10.29 -10.93 6.82
CA SER A 146 9.82 -11.71 5.68
C SER A 146 10.59 -11.35 4.43
N ARG A 147 11.35 -12.32 3.88
CA ARG A 147 12.02 -12.15 2.59
C ARG A 147 11.11 -12.56 1.41
N SER A 148 10.37 -13.63 1.57
CA SER A 148 9.72 -14.32 0.45
C SER A 148 8.41 -13.71 -0.04
N TYR A 149 7.66 -13.03 0.81
CA TYR A 149 6.36 -12.49 0.40
C TYR A 149 6.41 -11.14 -0.33
N ASN A 150 7.52 -10.42 -0.20
CA ASN A 150 7.64 -9.05 -0.71
C ASN A 150 8.69 -8.88 -1.80
N GLN A 151 9.46 -9.93 -2.10
CA GLN A 151 10.46 -9.92 -3.18
C GLN A 151 10.01 -10.88 -4.27
N TYR A 152 9.59 -10.33 -5.39
CA TYR A 152 9.28 -11.16 -6.54
C TYR A 152 9.56 -10.43 -7.85
N ALA A 153 9.85 -11.21 -8.87
CA ALA A 153 9.82 -10.78 -10.26
C ALA A 153 8.89 -11.71 -11.02
N ASN A 154 8.11 -11.16 -11.91
CA ASN A 154 7.32 -11.94 -12.86
C ASN A 154 7.55 -11.44 -14.28
N LEU A 155 7.45 -12.36 -15.21
CA LEU A 155 7.45 -12.11 -16.64
C LEU A 155 6.20 -12.75 -17.25
N LYS A 156 5.42 -11.96 -17.96
CA LYS A 156 4.22 -12.41 -18.66
C LYS A 156 4.40 -12.13 -20.14
N ILE A 157 4.20 -13.15 -20.97
CA ILE A 157 4.24 -13.06 -22.42
C ILE A 157 2.86 -13.47 -22.93
N VAL A 158 2.26 -12.60 -23.72
CA VAL A 158 0.94 -12.82 -24.33
C VAL A 158 1.07 -12.68 -25.82
N TYR A 159 0.51 -13.63 -26.54
CA TYR A 159 0.32 -13.55 -27.97
C TYR A 159 -1.17 -13.65 -28.29
N SER A 160 -1.71 -12.67 -28.99
CA SER A 160 -3.12 -12.63 -29.39
C SER A 160 -3.27 -13.19 -30.79
N PHE A 161 -4.00 -14.28 -30.92
CA PHE A 161 -4.32 -14.87 -32.22
C PHE A 161 -5.59 -14.21 -32.77
N ASP A 162 -5.48 -13.47 -33.86
CA ASP A 162 -6.65 -13.02 -34.61
C ASP A 162 -7.21 -14.19 -35.45
N TYR A 163 -8.05 -15.00 -34.85
CA TYR A 163 -8.80 -16.03 -35.56
C TYR A 163 -10.22 -15.53 -35.85
N GLY A 164 -10.49 -15.16 -37.11
CA GLY A 164 -11.86 -14.89 -37.54
C GLY A 164 -12.08 -13.57 -38.28
N LYS A 165 -13.22 -13.45 -38.96
CA LYS A 165 -13.71 -12.24 -39.63
C LYS A 165 -13.49 -11.04 -38.72
N LYS A 166 -12.86 -9.98 -39.22
CA LYS A 166 -12.81 -8.67 -38.56
C LYS A 166 -14.24 -8.21 -38.30
N THR A 167 -14.80 -8.60 -37.17
CA THR A 167 -15.92 -7.87 -36.60
C THR A 167 -15.38 -6.51 -36.27
N SER A 168 -16.04 -5.46 -36.76
CA SER A 168 -15.70 -4.07 -36.53
C SER A 168 -15.23 -3.90 -35.09
N LYS A 169 -14.03 -3.34 -34.93
CA LYS A 169 -13.49 -3.00 -33.61
C LYS A 169 -14.59 -2.36 -32.80
N SER A 170 -15.03 -3.04 -31.75
CA SER A 170 -15.84 -2.39 -30.73
C SER A 170 -15.03 -1.19 -30.24
N PRO A 171 -15.56 0.00 -30.28
CA PRO A 171 -14.83 1.18 -29.88
C PRO A 171 -14.48 1.04 -28.41
N ASP A 172 -13.19 1.16 -28.14
CA ASP A 172 -12.60 1.56 -26.90
C ASP A 172 -13.25 1.04 -25.63
N TYR A 173 -12.62 0.02 -25.04
CA TYR A 173 -12.65 -0.07 -23.59
C TYR A 173 -11.98 1.20 -23.04
N LYS A 174 -12.72 2.29 -23.01
CA LYS A 174 -12.45 3.37 -22.08
C LYS A 174 -12.46 2.73 -20.71
N HIS A 175 -11.34 2.79 -20.00
CA HIS A 175 -11.35 2.57 -18.58
C HIS A 175 -12.54 3.33 -17.99
N GLN A 176 -13.62 2.63 -17.73
CA GLN A 176 -14.65 3.14 -16.86
C GLN A 176 -13.98 3.26 -15.51
N ASN A 177 -13.58 4.47 -15.18
CA ASN A 177 -13.43 4.84 -13.79
C ASN A 177 -14.73 4.43 -13.13
N SER A 178 -14.67 3.43 -12.29
CA SER A 178 -15.79 3.09 -11.41
C SER A 178 -15.93 4.24 -10.41
N GLU A 179 -16.56 5.32 -10.85
CA GLU A 179 -17.15 6.27 -9.93
C GLU A 179 -18.29 5.51 -9.24
N SER A 180 -18.08 5.23 -7.97
CA SER A 180 -19.14 4.69 -7.13
C SER A 180 -20.35 5.60 -7.24
N ALA A 181 -21.45 5.06 -7.72
CA ALA A 181 -22.74 5.75 -7.70
C ALA A 181 -23.09 6.01 -6.24
N ILE A 182 -22.92 7.25 -5.82
CA ILE A 182 -23.46 7.73 -4.56
C ILE A 182 -24.95 7.89 -4.80
N LEU A 183 -25.71 7.00 -4.23
CA LEU A 183 -27.17 7.11 -4.15
C LEU A 183 -27.53 8.40 -3.42
N LYS A 184 -28.38 9.17 -4.07
CA LYS A 184 -29.16 10.25 -3.43
C LYS A 184 -30.18 9.68 -2.47
#